data_df80f7c54e30d69270848b0eef22553d
#
_entry.id   df80f7c54e30d69270848b0eef22553d
#
_cell.length_a   1.000
_cell.length_b   1.000
_cell.length_c   1.000
_cell.angle_alpha   90.00
_cell.angle_beta   90.00
_cell.angle_gamma   90.00
#
_symmetry.space_group_name_H-M   'P 1'
#
loop_
_entity.id
_entity.type
_entity.pdbx_description
1 polymer ?
#
loop_
_entity_poly.entity_id
_entity_poly.type
_entity_poly.pdbx_seq_one_letter_code
_entity_poly.pdbx_strand_id
1 'polypeptide(L)'
;FDVFKLNPQKDLFYAMSHGVNRAVLKEGTEDDRILFLNKLVKKIPNIRYDFYGFANKQPIWGNNFFRTLINSKMALNLSRGKPTKYYSSNRIASIMGNGLLTFIDNKVKMNHFFSNNEIVFYNNINDLSDKIKFYAKNDKLRIQIAKNGKKKYFKLFNEKRISKYIIDISLGKKYDLF
;
A
#
# COMPACT_ATOMS: atom_id res chain seq x y z
N PHE A 1 12.29 8.45 -10.32
CA PHE A 1 11.35 8.59 -11.45
C PHE A 1 10.23 9.56 -11.05
N ASP A 2 9.81 10.43 -11.99
CA ASP A 2 8.60 11.22 -11.80
C ASP A 2 7.39 10.39 -12.28
N VAL A 3 6.84 9.62 -11.36
CA VAL A 3 5.70 8.72 -11.63
C VAL A 3 4.45 9.47 -12.13
N PHE A 4 4.36 10.77 -11.88
CA PHE A 4 3.20 11.57 -12.28
C PHE A 4 3.19 11.94 -13.78
N LYS A 5 4.31 11.76 -14.46
CA LYS A 5 4.45 11.93 -15.92
C LYS A 5 4.33 10.62 -16.68
N LEU A 6 4.25 9.49 -15.99
CA LEU A 6 4.09 8.18 -16.62
C LEU A 6 2.63 7.92 -16.98
N ASN A 7 2.44 7.13 -18.03
CA ASN A 7 1.11 6.62 -18.41
C ASN A 7 0.97 5.15 -17.94
N PRO A 8 0.54 4.90 -16.70
CA PRO A 8 0.51 3.57 -16.14
C PRO A 8 -0.55 2.70 -16.84
N GLN A 9 -0.16 1.48 -17.20
CA GLN A 9 -1.01 0.54 -17.93
C GLN A 9 -1.90 -0.31 -17.00
N LYS A 10 -1.62 -0.29 -15.70
CA LYS A 10 -2.36 -1.05 -14.67
C LYS A 10 -3.08 -0.11 -13.71
N ASP A 11 -4.20 -0.57 -13.19
CA ASP A 11 -4.99 0.25 -12.28
C ASP A 11 -4.63 0.00 -10.81
N LEU A 12 -4.45 -1.26 -10.41
CA LEU A 12 -4.19 -1.61 -9.01
C LEU A 12 -3.04 -2.59 -8.86
N PHE A 13 -2.01 -2.17 -8.13
CA PHE A 13 -0.85 -2.98 -7.74
C PHE A 13 -1.03 -3.59 -6.34
N TYR A 14 -0.58 -4.84 -6.20
CA TYR A 14 -0.32 -5.47 -4.93
C TYR A 14 0.76 -6.54 -5.06
N ALA A 15 1.68 -6.59 -4.11
CA ALA A 15 2.68 -7.65 -4.05
C ALA A 15 2.81 -8.18 -2.60
N MET A 16 2.88 -9.48 -2.49
CA MET A 16 3.20 -10.16 -1.24
C MET A 16 4.32 -11.18 -1.45
N SER A 17 5.10 -11.42 -0.40
CA SER A 17 6.23 -12.37 -0.42
C SER A 17 5.79 -13.85 -0.34
N HIS A 18 4.54 -14.11 -0.63
CA HIS A 18 3.97 -15.46 -0.64
C HIS A 18 4.46 -16.20 -1.89
N GLY A 19 5.53 -16.93 -1.79
CA GLY A 19 6.09 -17.76 -2.86
C GLY A 19 5.85 -19.23 -2.58
N VAL A 20 5.97 -20.04 -3.62
CA VAL A 20 5.69 -21.48 -3.66
C VAL A 20 6.33 -22.28 -2.50
N ASN A 21 7.35 -21.76 -1.84
CA ASN A 21 8.05 -22.43 -0.75
C ASN A 21 8.15 -21.62 0.55
N ARG A 22 7.51 -20.46 0.68
CA ARG A 22 7.69 -19.57 1.83
C ARG A 22 6.47 -19.32 2.68
N ALA A 23 5.33 -19.74 2.25
CA ALA A 23 4.13 -19.56 3.04
C ALA A 23 3.45 -20.88 3.29
N VAL A 24 4.19 -21.80 3.80
CA VAL A 24 3.56 -22.82 4.59
C VAL A 24 3.03 -22.08 5.84
N LEU A 25 1.82 -21.60 5.73
CA LEU A 25 1.03 -21.31 6.90
C LEU A 25 1.02 -22.63 7.69
N LYS A 26 1.46 -22.56 8.92
CA LYS A 26 1.35 -23.70 9.81
C LYS A 26 -0.08 -24.24 9.67
N GLU A 27 -0.21 -25.56 9.46
CA GLU A 27 -1.48 -26.28 9.45
C GLU A 27 -2.40 -26.09 8.23
N GLY A 28 -1.86 -25.76 7.07
CA GLY A 28 -2.66 -25.76 5.84
C GLY A 28 -3.74 -24.67 5.75
N THR A 29 -3.71 -23.68 6.64
CA THR A 29 -4.63 -22.55 6.57
C THR A 29 -4.28 -21.62 5.42
N GLU A 30 -5.27 -21.30 4.61
CA GLU A 30 -5.12 -20.35 3.50
C GLU A 30 -4.84 -18.95 4.04
N ASP A 31 -3.92 -18.22 3.38
CA ASP A 31 -3.63 -16.83 3.74
C ASP A 31 -4.89 -15.97 3.51
N ASP A 32 -5.35 -15.28 4.54
CA ASP A 32 -6.55 -14.43 4.54
C ASP A 32 -6.50 -13.36 3.45
N ARG A 33 -5.30 -12.94 3.03
CA ARG A 33 -5.11 -12.01 1.89
C ARG A 33 -5.52 -12.63 0.57
N ILE A 34 -5.31 -13.93 0.37
CA ILE A 34 -5.73 -14.64 -0.85
C ILE A 34 -7.25 -14.60 -0.97
N LEU A 35 -7.96 -14.94 0.11
CA LEU A 35 -9.42 -14.88 0.14
C LEU A 35 -9.93 -13.46 -0.13
N PHE A 36 -9.31 -12.47 0.48
CA PHE A 36 -9.67 -11.07 0.29
C PHE A 36 -9.47 -10.63 -1.17
N LEU A 37 -8.31 -10.93 -1.77
CA LEU A 37 -7.98 -10.56 -3.14
C LEU A 37 -8.89 -11.28 -4.15
N ASN A 38 -9.20 -12.56 -3.93
CA ASN A 38 -10.15 -13.31 -4.76
C ASN A 38 -11.55 -12.65 -4.75
N LYS A 39 -12.03 -12.27 -3.57
CA LYS A 39 -13.31 -11.54 -3.45
C LYS A 39 -13.26 -10.20 -4.16
N LEU A 40 -12.16 -9.47 -4.03
CA LEU A 40 -11.97 -8.16 -4.69
C LEU A 40 -11.99 -8.29 -6.21
N VAL A 41 -11.22 -9.22 -6.78
CA VAL A 41 -11.16 -9.46 -8.23
C VAL A 41 -12.52 -9.86 -8.78
N LYS A 42 -13.22 -10.77 -8.11
CA LYS A 42 -14.60 -11.16 -8.50
C LYS A 42 -15.57 -9.98 -8.48
N LYS A 43 -15.41 -9.07 -7.52
CA LYS A 43 -16.34 -7.94 -7.33
C LYS A 43 -16.14 -6.82 -8.35
N ILE A 44 -14.93 -6.57 -8.81
CA ILE A 44 -14.59 -5.51 -9.76
C ILE A 44 -13.70 -6.06 -10.91
N PRO A 45 -14.23 -6.98 -11.76
CA PRO A 45 -13.44 -7.69 -12.77
C PRO A 45 -12.85 -6.78 -13.85
N ASN A 46 -13.38 -5.58 -14.05
CA ASN A 46 -12.96 -4.63 -15.08
C ASN A 46 -11.72 -3.80 -14.67
N ILE A 47 -11.18 -3.99 -13.48
CA ILE A 47 -9.93 -3.36 -13.02
C ILE A 47 -8.74 -4.13 -13.56
N ARG A 48 -7.74 -3.42 -14.10
CA ARG A 48 -6.50 -4.01 -14.60
C ARG A 48 -5.55 -4.22 -13.43
N TYR A 49 -5.61 -5.42 -12.86
CA TYR A 49 -4.79 -5.81 -11.72
C TYR A 49 -3.35 -6.10 -12.11
N ASP A 50 -2.43 -5.81 -11.20
CA ASP A 50 -1.03 -6.24 -11.26
C ASP A 50 -0.62 -6.79 -9.89
N PHE A 51 -1.02 -8.03 -9.63
CA PHE A 51 -0.83 -8.72 -8.35
C PHE A 51 0.29 -9.75 -8.46
N TYR A 52 1.17 -9.80 -7.45
CA TYR A 52 2.30 -10.71 -7.36
C TYR A 52 2.28 -11.48 -6.04
N GLY A 53 2.76 -12.73 -6.07
CA GLY A 53 2.59 -13.68 -4.97
C GLY A 53 1.14 -14.15 -4.83
N PHE A 54 0.35 -14.08 -5.91
CA PHE A 54 -1.09 -14.37 -5.95
C PHE A 54 -1.45 -15.03 -7.28
N ALA A 55 -2.45 -15.96 -7.28
CA ALA A 55 -2.97 -16.62 -8.47
C ALA A 55 -1.85 -17.20 -9.37
N ASN A 56 -0.96 -17.99 -8.79
CA ASN A 56 0.19 -18.65 -9.44
C ASN A 56 1.24 -17.67 -10.01
N LYS A 57 1.09 -16.36 -9.84
CA LYS A 57 2.09 -15.40 -10.23
C LYS A 57 3.14 -15.25 -9.14
N GLN A 58 4.40 -15.46 -9.49
CA GLN A 58 5.51 -15.40 -8.54
C GLN A 58 5.65 -14.03 -7.88
N PRO A 59 6.13 -13.97 -6.63
CA PRO A 59 6.54 -12.71 -5.99
C PRO A 59 7.63 -12.01 -6.80
N ILE A 60 7.72 -10.69 -6.63
CA ILE A 60 8.75 -9.86 -7.28
C ILE A 60 9.53 -9.06 -6.25
N TRP A 61 10.79 -8.80 -6.55
CA TRP A 61 11.71 -8.06 -5.70
C TRP A 61 12.63 -7.13 -6.51
N GLY A 62 13.39 -6.29 -5.80
CA GLY A 62 14.40 -5.43 -6.37
C GLY A 62 13.87 -4.51 -7.46
N ASN A 63 14.62 -4.34 -8.53
CA ASN A 63 14.26 -3.43 -9.62
C ASN A 63 12.94 -3.81 -10.32
N ASN A 64 12.65 -5.11 -10.43
CA ASN A 64 11.39 -5.54 -11.05
C ASN A 64 10.17 -5.11 -10.23
N PHE A 65 10.27 -5.14 -8.89
CA PHE A 65 9.22 -4.61 -8.02
C PHE A 65 8.94 -3.13 -8.31
N PHE A 66 9.97 -2.30 -8.37
CA PHE A 66 9.79 -0.86 -8.60
C PHE A 66 9.29 -0.55 -10.01
N ARG A 67 9.81 -1.22 -11.03
CA ARG A 67 9.32 -1.05 -12.43
C ARG A 67 7.85 -1.40 -12.56
N THR A 68 7.42 -2.46 -11.90
CA THR A 68 6.03 -2.90 -11.93
C THR A 68 5.14 -1.97 -11.11
N LEU A 69 5.60 -1.55 -9.93
CA LEU A 69 4.89 -0.61 -9.07
C LEU A 69 4.55 0.69 -9.82
N ILE A 70 5.53 1.31 -10.49
CA ILE A 70 5.34 2.58 -11.19
C ILE A 70 4.47 2.47 -12.46
N ASN A 71 4.25 1.26 -12.96
CA ASN A 71 3.32 1.00 -14.08
C ASN A 71 1.85 0.89 -13.63
N SER A 72 1.57 1.15 -12.37
CA SER A 72 0.24 1.09 -11.79
C SER A 72 -0.24 2.46 -11.30
N LYS A 73 -1.54 2.71 -11.38
CA LYS A 73 -2.16 3.97 -10.93
C LYS A 73 -2.26 4.06 -9.42
N MET A 74 -2.55 2.95 -8.78
CA MET A 74 -2.92 2.83 -7.37
C MET A 74 -2.30 1.57 -6.78
N ALA A 75 -2.20 1.50 -5.46
CA ALA A 75 -1.73 0.29 -4.80
C ALA A 75 -2.46 0.02 -3.47
N LEU A 76 -2.57 -1.26 -3.14
CA LEU A 76 -3.20 -1.72 -1.92
C LEU A 76 -2.14 -2.02 -0.85
N ASN A 77 -2.30 -1.42 0.33
CA ASN A 77 -1.52 -1.78 1.51
C ASN A 77 -2.34 -2.72 2.41
N LEU A 78 -2.34 -4.00 2.07
CA LEU A 78 -3.02 -5.06 2.79
C LEU A 78 -2.01 -5.89 3.58
N SER A 79 -2.12 -5.88 4.90
CA SER A 79 -1.28 -6.67 5.79
C SER A 79 -1.90 -8.06 6.05
N ARG A 80 -1.07 -9.01 6.44
CA ARG A 80 -1.50 -10.35 6.85
C ARG A 80 -2.13 -10.29 8.25
N GLY A 81 -3.16 -11.10 8.46
CA GLY A 81 -3.84 -11.23 9.74
C GLY A 81 -4.74 -10.04 10.08
N LYS A 82 -5.12 -9.94 11.34
CA LYS A 82 -5.98 -8.86 11.82
C LYS A 82 -5.26 -7.52 11.76
N PRO A 83 -5.94 -6.44 11.35
CA PRO A 83 -5.38 -5.10 11.35
C PRO A 83 -4.89 -4.70 12.75
N THR A 84 -3.63 -4.30 12.85
CA THR A 84 -3.03 -3.82 14.10
C THR A 84 -2.85 -2.31 14.03
N LYS A 85 -3.18 -1.60 15.10
CA LYS A 85 -3.07 -0.14 15.19
C LYS A 85 -1.65 0.32 14.83
N TYR A 86 -1.54 1.27 13.93
CA TYR A 86 -0.31 1.88 13.39
C TYR A 86 0.63 0.92 12.65
N TYR A 87 0.24 -0.35 12.48
CA TYR A 87 1.04 -1.26 11.70
C TYR A 87 0.79 -1.07 10.20
N SER A 88 1.84 -0.84 9.49
CA SER A 88 1.87 -1.01 8.04
C SER A 88 3.19 -1.67 7.66
N SER A 89 3.16 -2.60 6.72
CA SER A 89 4.41 -3.19 6.23
C SER A 89 5.25 -2.11 5.53
N ASN A 90 6.54 -2.39 5.30
CA ASN A 90 7.42 -1.54 4.48
C ASN A 90 6.84 -1.22 3.08
N ARG A 91 5.80 -1.93 2.66
CA ARG A 91 5.07 -1.68 1.41
C ARG A 91 4.52 -0.26 1.35
N ILE A 92 4.07 0.33 2.47
CA ILE A 92 3.56 1.70 2.47
C ILE A 92 4.64 2.69 2.04
N ALA A 93 5.89 2.48 2.48
CA ALA A 93 7.04 3.29 2.06
C ALA A 93 7.26 3.22 0.54
N SER A 94 7.21 2.00 0.00
CA SER A 94 7.36 1.78 -1.44
C SER A 94 6.22 2.40 -2.25
N ILE A 95 4.98 2.30 -1.78
CA ILE A 95 3.81 2.83 -2.50
C ILE A 95 3.79 4.36 -2.43
N MET A 96 3.74 4.91 -1.23
CA MET A 96 3.64 6.37 -1.03
C MET A 96 4.91 7.10 -1.48
N GLY A 97 6.09 6.53 -1.18
CA GLY A 97 7.38 7.08 -1.59
C GLY A 97 7.54 7.18 -3.11
N ASN A 98 6.93 6.28 -3.86
CA ASN A 98 6.90 6.34 -5.33
C ASN A 98 5.70 7.13 -5.89
N GLY A 99 4.80 7.63 -5.06
CA GLY A 99 3.72 8.51 -5.48
C GLY A 99 2.50 7.79 -6.06
N LEU A 100 2.21 6.57 -5.63
CA LEU A 100 0.96 5.90 -5.98
C LEU A 100 -0.14 6.26 -5.00
N LEU A 101 -1.38 6.34 -5.48
CA LEU A 101 -2.53 6.40 -4.59
C LEU A 101 -2.59 5.13 -3.75
N THR A 102 -2.60 5.28 -2.44
CA THR A 102 -2.51 4.18 -1.49
C THR A 102 -3.86 3.91 -0.83
N PHE A 103 -4.33 2.67 -0.89
CA PHE A 103 -5.49 2.21 -0.10
C PHE A 103 -5.01 1.50 1.17
N ILE A 104 -5.60 1.85 2.31
CA ILE A 104 -5.29 1.24 3.61
C ILE A 104 -6.56 1.02 4.44
N ASP A 105 -6.62 -0.08 5.19
CA ASP A 105 -7.73 -0.38 6.10
C ASP A 105 -7.80 0.67 7.23
N ASN A 106 -8.98 1.26 7.43
CA ASN A 106 -9.22 2.27 8.47
C ASN A 106 -8.98 1.73 9.90
N LYS A 107 -9.10 0.40 10.09
CA LYS A 107 -8.81 -0.24 11.38
C LYS A 107 -7.35 -0.12 11.80
N VAL A 108 -6.43 0.12 10.86
CA VAL A 108 -4.99 0.36 11.15
C VAL A 108 -4.76 1.72 11.83
N LYS A 109 -5.75 2.64 11.82
CA LYS A 109 -5.69 3.97 12.47
C LYS A 109 -4.58 4.88 11.95
N MET A 110 -4.19 4.74 10.67
CA MET A 110 -3.21 5.64 10.05
C MET A 110 -3.77 7.05 9.77
N ASN A 111 -5.06 7.28 10.03
CA ASN A 111 -5.69 8.61 10.02
C ASN A 111 -5.14 9.56 11.09
N HIS A 112 -4.36 9.08 12.06
CA HIS A 112 -3.56 9.92 12.96
C HIS A 112 -2.38 10.61 12.25
N PHE A 113 -1.90 10.06 11.15
CA PHE A 113 -0.73 10.56 10.41
C PHE A 113 -1.10 11.18 9.07
N PHE A 114 -2.15 10.68 8.44
CA PHE A 114 -2.57 11.05 7.09
C PHE A 114 -4.05 11.40 7.06
N SER A 115 -4.38 12.43 6.30
CA SER A 115 -5.77 12.79 5.97
C SER A 115 -6.26 12.06 4.71
N ASN A 116 -7.57 12.17 4.43
CA ASN A 116 -8.16 11.67 3.19
C ASN A 116 -7.61 12.38 1.92
N ASN A 117 -6.91 13.50 2.06
CA ASN A 117 -6.24 14.19 0.97
C ASN A 117 -4.83 13.66 0.69
N GLU A 118 -4.38 12.64 1.41
CA GLU A 118 -3.02 12.09 1.35
C GLU A 118 -2.98 10.58 1.17
N ILE A 119 -4.05 9.88 1.64
CA ILE A 119 -4.21 8.44 1.53
C ILE A 119 -5.70 8.10 1.48
N VAL A 120 -6.06 6.94 0.93
CA VAL A 120 -7.45 6.51 0.88
C VAL A 120 -7.70 5.40 1.89
N PHE A 121 -8.49 5.71 2.92
CA PHE A 121 -8.95 4.72 3.89
C PHE A 121 -10.15 3.96 3.36
N TYR A 122 -10.25 2.68 3.71
CA TYR A 122 -11.45 1.88 3.46
C TYR A 122 -11.88 1.11 4.70
N ASN A 123 -13.17 0.84 4.83
CA ASN A 123 -13.77 0.18 5.99
C ASN A 123 -14.05 -1.30 5.75
N ASN A 124 -14.33 -1.67 4.51
CA ASN A 124 -14.65 -3.03 4.09
C ASN A 124 -14.41 -3.18 2.58
N ILE A 125 -14.61 -4.40 2.06
CA ILE A 125 -14.35 -4.71 0.65
C ILE A 125 -15.30 -3.98 -0.31
N ASN A 126 -16.54 -3.66 0.11
CA ASN A 126 -17.49 -2.92 -0.73
C ASN A 126 -17.01 -1.48 -0.90
N ASP A 127 -16.70 -0.81 0.21
CA ASP A 127 -16.15 0.54 0.23
C ASP A 127 -14.83 0.63 -0.56
N LEU A 128 -13.92 -0.35 -0.40
CA LEU A 128 -12.69 -0.43 -1.19
C LEU A 128 -12.98 -0.56 -2.68
N SER A 129 -13.90 -1.43 -3.05
CA SER A 129 -14.25 -1.67 -4.46
C SER A 129 -14.80 -0.42 -5.14
N ASP A 130 -15.66 0.33 -4.45
CA ASP A 130 -16.25 1.55 -4.99
C ASP A 130 -15.20 2.66 -5.13
N LYS A 131 -14.32 2.80 -4.14
CA LYS A 131 -13.20 3.74 -4.20
C LYS A 131 -12.20 3.40 -5.32
N ILE A 132 -11.88 2.12 -5.52
CA ILE A 132 -11.01 1.71 -6.64
C ILE A 132 -11.64 2.08 -7.98
N LYS A 133 -12.93 1.75 -8.21
CA LYS A 133 -13.66 2.12 -9.43
C LYS A 133 -13.67 3.63 -9.66
N PHE A 134 -13.90 4.40 -8.59
CA PHE A 134 -13.94 5.85 -8.64
C PHE A 134 -12.57 6.43 -9.06
N TYR A 135 -11.49 6.07 -8.36
CA TYR A 135 -10.15 6.61 -8.64
C TYR A 135 -9.53 6.06 -9.93
N ALA A 136 -9.95 4.91 -10.43
CA ALA A 136 -9.53 4.40 -11.73
C ALA A 136 -9.98 5.31 -12.89
N LYS A 137 -11.10 6.04 -12.70
CA LYS A 137 -11.70 6.95 -13.69
C LYS A 137 -11.39 8.43 -13.42
N ASN A 138 -10.88 8.78 -12.24
CA ASN A 138 -10.66 10.17 -11.80
C ASN A 138 -9.17 10.46 -11.61
N ASP A 139 -8.41 10.44 -12.71
CA ASP A 139 -6.94 10.59 -12.68
C ASP A 139 -6.48 11.90 -12.03
N LYS A 140 -7.15 13.03 -12.26
CA LYS A 140 -6.79 14.32 -11.68
C LYS A 140 -6.79 14.29 -10.14
N LEU A 141 -7.87 13.79 -9.55
CA LEU A 141 -8.02 13.70 -8.09
C LEU A 141 -7.07 12.63 -7.51
N ARG A 142 -6.96 11.47 -8.19
CA ARG A 142 -6.04 10.41 -7.83
C ARG A 142 -4.59 10.91 -7.73
N ILE A 143 -4.12 11.62 -8.75
CA ILE A 143 -2.76 12.17 -8.81
C ILE A 143 -2.57 13.22 -7.71
N GLN A 144 -3.56 14.07 -7.47
CA GLN A 144 -3.48 15.09 -6.43
C GLN A 144 -3.29 14.46 -5.04
N ILE A 145 -4.10 13.46 -4.68
CA ILE A 145 -3.99 12.76 -3.40
C ILE A 145 -2.65 12.03 -3.30
N ALA A 146 -2.21 11.38 -4.38
CA ALA A 146 -0.93 10.67 -4.40
C ALA A 146 0.27 11.62 -4.22
N LYS A 147 0.25 12.81 -4.82
CA LYS A 147 1.27 13.86 -4.63
C LYS A 147 1.31 14.35 -3.18
N ASN A 148 0.14 14.63 -2.61
CA ASN A 148 0.04 15.05 -1.22
C ASN A 148 0.55 13.96 -0.27
N GLY A 149 0.15 12.70 -0.52
CA GLY A 149 0.59 11.54 0.24
C GLY A 149 2.10 11.36 0.21
N LYS A 150 2.72 11.43 -0.97
CA LYS A 150 4.18 11.37 -1.13
C LYS A 150 4.87 12.47 -0.32
N LYS A 151 4.43 13.70 -0.47
CA LYS A 151 4.99 14.85 0.27
C LYS A 151 4.87 14.67 1.78
N LYS A 152 3.70 14.24 2.27
CA LYS A 152 3.45 14.00 3.69
C LYS A 152 4.28 12.83 4.21
N TYR A 153 4.39 11.75 3.44
CA TYR A 153 5.19 10.60 3.82
C TYR A 153 6.66 10.98 4.06
N PHE A 154 7.29 11.67 3.11
CA PHE A 154 8.68 12.13 3.27
C PHE A 154 8.85 13.20 4.36
N LYS A 155 7.82 13.99 4.66
CA LYS A 155 7.85 14.90 5.80
C LYS A 155 7.89 14.15 7.13
N LEU A 156 7.12 13.06 7.27
CA LEU A 156 6.98 12.31 8.53
C LEU A 156 8.05 11.23 8.71
N PHE A 157 8.37 10.51 7.65
CA PHE A 157 9.16 9.25 7.69
C PHE A 157 10.44 9.34 6.84
N ASN A 158 11.13 10.49 6.87
CA ASN A 158 12.45 10.59 6.24
C ASN A 158 13.54 10.02 7.17
N GLU A 159 14.69 9.69 6.58
CA GLU A 159 15.82 9.04 7.26
C GLU A 159 16.33 9.86 8.44
N LYS A 160 16.39 11.18 8.33
CA LYS A 160 16.91 12.07 9.39
C LYS A 160 16.00 12.04 10.63
N ARG A 161 14.70 12.12 10.43
CA ARG A 161 13.72 12.06 11.55
C ARG A 161 13.73 10.70 12.21
N ILE A 162 13.72 9.63 11.43
CA ILE A 162 13.70 8.26 11.96
C ILE A 162 14.98 7.95 12.69
N SER A 163 16.15 8.32 12.15
CA SER A 163 17.44 8.13 12.81
C SER A 163 17.50 8.93 14.12
N LYS A 164 17.06 10.20 14.09
CA LYS A 164 16.99 11.02 15.31
C LYS A 164 16.06 10.39 16.35
N TYR A 165 14.89 9.92 15.96
CA TYR A 165 13.97 9.24 16.86
C TYR A 165 14.61 8.01 17.51
N ILE A 166 15.25 7.15 16.74
CA ILE A 166 15.93 5.94 17.25
C ILE A 166 17.01 6.34 18.26
N ILE A 167 17.86 7.32 17.92
CA ILE A 167 18.94 7.79 18.80
C ILE A 167 18.38 8.39 20.10
N ASP A 168 17.40 9.28 20.01
CA ASP A 168 16.85 9.97 21.17
C ASP A 168 16.18 8.97 22.14
N ILE A 169 15.40 8.03 21.64
CA ILE A 169 14.79 6.97 22.47
C ILE A 169 15.86 6.06 23.09
N SER A 170 16.89 5.67 22.32
CA SER A 170 17.97 4.83 22.83
C SER A 170 18.78 5.51 23.95
N LEU A 171 18.83 6.83 23.96
CA LEU A 171 19.48 7.65 25.00
C LEU A 171 18.52 8.07 26.12
N GLY A 172 17.30 7.52 26.17
CA GLY A 172 16.29 7.86 27.20
C GLY A 172 15.70 9.26 27.09
N LYS A 173 15.89 9.95 25.96
CA LYS A 173 15.32 11.28 25.73
C LYS A 173 13.85 11.16 25.34
N LYS A 174 13.03 12.12 25.79
CA LYS A 174 11.67 12.28 25.26
C LYS A 174 11.75 12.77 23.82
N TYR A 175 11.01 12.12 22.93
CA TYR A 175 10.92 12.51 21.53
C TYR A 175 9.46 12.63 21.14
N ASP A 176 9.09 13.80 20.62
CA ASP A 176 7.79 14.00 19.98
C ASP A 176 7.96 13.77 18.48
N LEU A 177 7.35 12.72 17.99
CA LEU A 177 7.46 12.33 16.58
C LEU A 177 6.53 13.16 15.68
N PHE A 178 5.49 13.79 16.26
CA PHE A 178 4.37 14.40 15.50
C PHE A 178 4.06 15.82 15.97
#